data_671781327a1070d2f88f2877632459d1
#
_entry.id   671781327a1070d2f88f2877632459d1
#
_cell.length_a   1.000
_cell.length_b   1.000
_cell.length_c   1.000
_cell.angle_alpha   90.00
_cell.angle_beta   90.00
_cell.angle_gamma   90.00
#
_symmetry.space_group_name_H-M   'P 1'
#
loop_
_entity.id
_entity.type
_entity.pdbx_description
1 polymer ?
#
loop_
_entity_poly.entity_id
_entity_poly.type
_entity_poly.pdbx_seq_one_letter_code
_entity_poly.pdbx_strand_id
1 'polypeptide(L)'
;MRRSDYASIDPAADHALPWFPSDVQPMVEPAARPRGKGWLRRLAGAAIKLFVAYYVFCVLLLVAYRFVAPPTTGVQLQRRLEARLAGRPYPVWQHDVSLAKMSPHVPRAVVAAEDGRFWTHSGFDLKEMRVAGRSAADGGRMRGASTITQQLMKNLFGCACRNPVRKVYDLTLTPAAELILGKRRILELYLNQVEWGEGIFGVDEAARHHYHVSAKELSRSQAAGLAALLPNPRRRTPANTGEYRRDILRRMRRNGG
;
A
#
# COMPACT_ATOMS: atom_id res chain seq x y z
N MET A 1 50.29 -69.98 9.68
CA MET A 1 49.79 -71.34 9.62
C MET A 1 48.55 -71.49 10.43
N ARG A 2 47.53 -71.98 9.81
CA ARG A 2 46.18 -72.52 10.07
C ARG A 2 45.03 -71.49 9.95
N ARG A 3 44.32 -71.68 8.83
CA ARG A 3 42.91 -71.37 8.63
C ARG A 3 42.09 -72.31 9.50
N SER A 4 41.03 -71.81 10.13
CA SER A 4 39.99 -72.63 10.70
C SER A 4 38.65 -72.08 10.23
N ASP A 5 38.03 -72.83 9.49
CA ASP A 5 36.65 -73.18 9.21
C ASP A 5 35.60 -72.37 9.93
N TYR A 6 34.94 -71.50 9.20
CA TYR A 6 33.58 -71.05 9.53
C TYR A 6 32.63 -71.88 8.70
N ALA A 7 31.97 -72.81 9.41
CA ALA A 7 30.88 -73.59 8.89
C ALA A 7 29.75 -72.67 8.46
N SER A 8 29.25 -72.89 7.24
CA SER A 8 28.06 -72.26 6.68
C SER A 8 26.85 -72.66 7.51
N ILE A 9 26.24 -71.65 8.17
CA ILE A 9 24.93 -71.83 8.78
C ILE A 9 23.91 -71.64 7.65
N ASP A 10 23.21 -72.71 7.37
CA ASP A 10 22.08 -72.76 6.44
C ASP A 10 20.91 -71.95 6.99
N PRO A 11 20.44 -70.88 6.32
CA PRO A 11 19.35 -70.04 6.82
C PRO A 11 17.95 -70.64 6.63
N ALA A 12 17.87 -71.90 6.20
CA ALA A 12 16.60 -72.59 5.92
C ALA A 12 16.15 -73.62 6.97
N ALA A 13 16.77 -73.62 8.18
CA ALA A 13 16.27 -74.46 9.26
C ALA A 13 15.02 -73.85 9.88
N ASP A 14 13.92 -74.33 9.40
CA ASP A 14 12.53 -74.09 9.79
C ASP A 14 12.32 -74.39 11.29
N HIS A 15 12.46 -73.40 12.16
CA HIS A 15 12.02 -73.49 13.55
C HIS A 15 10.56 -72.99 13.67
N ALA A 16 9.65 -73.78 13.07
CA ALA A 16 8.25 -73.69 13.39
C ALA A 16 8.05 -74.06 14.86
N LEU A 17 7.90 -73.10 15.74
CA LEU A 17 7.46 -73.32 17.11
C LEU A 17 6.02 -73.86 17.09
N PRO A 18 5.75 -75.04 17.60
CA PRO A 18 4.48 -75.81 17.33
C PRO A 18 3.26 -75.27 18.07
N TRP A 19 3.30 -74.07 18.61
CA TRP A 19 2.20 -73.50 19.41
C TRP A 19 1.74 -72.11 19.00
N PHE A 20 2.24 -71.54 17.86
CA PHE A 20 1.65 -70.37 17.27
C PHE A 20 0.54 -70.74 16.32
N PRO A 21 -0.69 -70.24 16.57
CA PRO A 21 -1.82 -70.46 15.61
C PRO A 21 -1.44 -69.74 14.29
N SER A 22 -1.52 -70.44 13.18
CA SER A 22 -1.21 -69.97 11.83
C SER A 22 -2.20 -68.92 11.26
N ASP A 23 -3.18 -68.52 12.06
CA ASP A 23 -4.27 -67.62 11.69
C ASP A 23 -4.23 -66.28 12.39
N VAL A 24 -3.12 -65.95 13.07
CA VAL A 24 -2.89 -64.58 13.54
C VAL A 24 -2.48 -63.72 12.35
N GLN A 25 -3.45 -63.15 11.67
CA GLN A 25 -3.20 -62.12 10.70
C GLN A 25 -2.56 -60.90 11.44
N PRO A 26 -1.44 -60.34 10.92
CA PRO A 26 -0.91 -59.13 11.51
C PRO A 26 -1.98 -58.06 11.50
N MET A 27 -2.32 -57.53 12.67
CA MET A 27 -3.19 -56.36 12.75
C MET A 27 -2.53 -55.22 11.97
N VAL A 28 -3.02 -55.03 10.74
CA VAL A 28 -2.64 -53.85 9.94
C VAL A 28 -3.25 -52.67 10.64
N GLU A 29 -2.44 -51.95 11.41
CA GLU A 29 -2.87 -50.66 11.94
C GLU A 29 -3.36 -49.79 10.78
N PRO A 30 -4.60 -49.25 10.85
CA PRO A 30 -5.10 -48.38 9.80
C PRO A 30 -4.17 -47.19 9.72
N ALA A 31 -3.51 -46.99 8.57
CA ALA A 31 -2.63 -45.88 8.30
C ALA A 31 -3.29 -44.58 8.74
N ALA A 32 -2.68 -43.90 9.70
CA ALA A 32 -3.17 -42.64 10.25
C ALA A 32 -3.41 -41.66 9.11
N ARG A 33 -4.67 -41.36 8.83
CA ARG A 33 -5.04 -40.39 7.79
C ARG A 33 -4.40 -39.06 8.13
N PRO A 34 -3.68 -38.42 7.20
CA PRO A 34 -3.02 -37.16 7.46
C PRO A 34 -4.06 -36.09 7.81
N ARG A 35 -4.17 -35.77 9.09
CA ARG A 35 -5.13 -34.81 9.67
C ARG A 35 -4.82 -33.32 9.34
N GLY A 36 -3.85 -33.02 8.45
CA GLY A 36 -3.21 -31.69 8.42
C GLY A 36 -3.68 -30.68 7.38
N LYS A 37 -4.48 -31.02 6.35
CA LYS A 37 -4.71 -30.10 5.22
C LYS A 37 -6.10 -29.46 5.14
N GLY A 38 -7.09 -29.93 5.87
CA GLY A 38 -8.47 -29.45 5.77
C GLY A 38 -8.71 -28.07 6.39
N TRP A 39 -8.11 -27.78 7.53
CA TRP A 39 -8.26 -26.50 8.22
C TRP A 39 -7.54 -25.36 7.49
N LEU A 40 -6.34 -25.60 6.92
CA LEU A 40 -5.62 -24.62 6.09
C LEU A 40 -6.44 -24.21 4.86
N ARG A 41 -7.10 -25.19 4.20
CA ARG A 41 -7.99 -24.90 3.06
C ARG A 41 -9.21 -24.07 3.49
N ARG A 42 -9.78 -24.32 4.66
CA ARG A 42 -10.90 -23.54 5.22
C ARG A 42 -10.46 -22.14 5.58
N LEU A 43 -9.29 -21.96 6.22
CA LEU A 43 -8.73 -20.65 6.52
C LEU A 43 -8.39 -19.85 5.26
N ALA A 44 -7.77 -20.48 4.27
CA ALA A 44 -7.49 -19.84 2.99
C ALA A 44 -8.78 -19.39 2.29
N GLY A 45 -9.81 -20.26 2.27
CA GLY A 45 -11.12 -19.92 1.72
C GLY A 45 -11.80 -18.77 2.46
N ALA A 46 -11.73 -18.74 3.80
CA ALA A 46 -12.25 -17.63 4.60
C ALA A 46 -11.49 -16.31 4.33
N ALA A 47 -10.16 -16.37 4.25
CA ALA A 47 -9.33 -15.21 3.93
C ALA A 47 -9.64 -14.64 2.54
N ILE A 48 -9.84 -15.50 1.53
CA ILE A 48 -10.23 -15.06 0.18
C ILE A 48 -11.61 -14.41 0.20
N LYS A 49 -12.60 -15.00 0.88
CA LYS A 49 -13.94 -14.41 1.01
C LYS A 49 -13.90 -13.03 1.68
N LEU A 50 -13.13 -12.91 2.76
CA LEU A 50 -12.96 -11.63 3.47
C LEU A 50 -12.27 -10.59 2.59
N PHE A 51 -11.23 -10.98 1.85
CA PHE A 51 -10.55 -10.11 0.90
C PHE A 51 -11.50 -9.62 -0.20
N VAL A 52 -12.28 -10.52 -0.81
CA VAL A 52 -13.25 -10.15 -1.84
C VAL A 52 -14.34 -9.24 -1.29
N ALA A 53 -14.89 -9.55 -0.12
CA ALA A 53 -15.91 -8.72 0.53
C ALA A 53 -15.39 -7.30 0.82
N TYR A 54 -14.17 -7.19 1.35
CA TYR A 54 -13.53 -5.90 1.60
C TYR A 54 -13.21 -5.16 0.30
N TYR A 55 -12.77 -5.86 -0.75
CA TYR A 55 -12.54 -5.26 -2.07
C TYR A 55 -13.82 -4.67 -2.67
N VAL A 56 -14.90 -5.44 -2.65
CA VAL A 56 -16.23 -4.99 -3.13
C VAL A 56 -16.69 -3.77 -2.32
N PHE A 57 -16.55 -3.80 -0.99
CA PHE A 57 -16.87 -2.67 -0.13
C PHE A 57 -16.10 -1.41 -0.52
N CYS A 58 -14.78 -1.51 -0.77
CA CYS A 58 -13.97 -0.36 -1.21
C CYS A 58 -14.39 0.15 -2.59
N VAL A 59 -14.74 -0.75 -3.53
CA VAL A 59 -15.26 -0.34 -4.85
C VAL A 59 -16.59 0.41 -4.72
N LEU A 60 -17.49 -0.05 -3.86
CA LEU A 60 -18.74 0.67 -3.57
C LEU A 60 -18.50 2.06 -2.97
N LEU A 61 -17.52 2.18 -2.07
CA LEU A 61 -17.09 3.48 -1.55
C LEU A 61 -16.48 4.37 -2.65
N LEU A 62 -15.69 3.83 -3.59
CA LEU A 62 -15.18 4.60 -4.72
C LEU A 62 -16.32 5.14 -5.60
N VAL A 63 -17.38 4.35 -5.81
CA VAL A 63 -18.59 4.83 -6.53
C VAL A 63 -19.23 5.99 -5.76
N ALA A 64 -19.37 5.88 -4.44
CA ALA A 64 -19.89 6.98 -3.62
C ALA A 64 -18.97 8.21 -3.67
N TYR A 65 -17.65 8.03 -3.57
CA TYR A 65 -16.66 9.12 -3.58
C TYR A 65 -16.51 9.81 -4.94
N ARG A 66 -17.08 9.26 -5.99
CA ARG A 66 -17.27 9.98 -7.24
C ARG A 66 -18.12 11.25 -7.05
N PHE A 67 -19.08 11.21 -6.15
CA PHE A 67 -20.10 12.25 -5.96
C PHE A 67 -19.92 13.02 -4.64
N VAL A 68 -19.47 12.37 -3.60
CA VAL A 68 -19.31 12.97 -2.26
C VAL A 68 -17.84 12.92 -1.81
N ALA A 69 -17.48 13.81 -0.88
CA ALA A 69 -16.16 13.75 -0.25
C ALA A 69 -16.14 12.63 0.81
N PRO A 70 -15.00 11.91 0.97
CA PRO A 70 -14.83 10.97 2.07
C PRO A 70 -14.90 11.68 3.42
N PRO A 71 -15.75 11.24 4.36
CA PRO A 71 -15.85 11.89 5.69
C PRO A 71 -14.62 11.61 6.56
N THR A 72 -13.89 10.57 6.26
CA THR A 72 -12.63 10.18 6.91
C THR A 72 -11.87 9.20 6.01
N THR A 73 -10.58 9.02 6.28
CA THR A 73 -9.72 8.09 5.53
C THR A 73 -9.09 7.05 6.45
N GLY A 74 -8.63 5.94 5.87
CA GLY A 74 -7.90 4.90 6.63
C GLY A 74 -6.68 5.47 7.36
N VAL A 75 -5.94 6.39 6.73
CA VAL A 75 -4.79 7.05 7.35
C VAL A 75 -5.23 7.96 8.52
N GLN A 76 -6.30 8.72 8.37
CA GLN A 76 -6.84 9.53 9.49
C GLN A 76 -7.29 8.67 10.66
N LEU A 77 -7.99 7.56 10.40
CA LEU A 77 -8.39 6.61 11.44
C LEU A 77 -7.19 6.02 12.16
N GLN A 78 -6.17 5.61 11.42
CA GLN A 78 -4.92 5.12 11.99
C GLN A 78 -4.26 6.18 12.89
N ARG A 79 -4.15 7.43 12.42
CA ARG A 79 -3.55 8.53 13.20
C ARG A 79 -4.29 8.80 14.50
N ARG A 80 -5.62 8.80 14.46
CA ARG A 80 -6.45 8.95 15.65
C ARG A 80 -6.25 7.78 16.63
N LEU A 81 -6.18 6.55 16.12
CA LEU A 81 -5.92 5.37 16.94
C LEU A 81 -4.53 5.42 17.59
N GLU A 82 -3.48 5.70 16.80
CA GLU A 82 -2.11 5.85 17.30
C GLU A 82 -2.03 6.89 18.43
N ALA A 83 -2.65 8.04 18.24
CA ALA A 83 -2.67 9.10 19.23
C ALA A 83 -3.45 8.70 20.50
N ARG A 84 -4.61 8.05 20.33
CA ARG A 84 -5.42 7.55 21.45
C ARG A 84 -4.65 6.52 22.28
N LEU A 85 -3.95 5.59 21.63
CA LEU A 85 -3.12 4.59 22.30
C LEU A 85 -1.92 5.24 23.03
N ALA A 86 -1.43 6.38 22.54
CA ALA A 86 -0.38 7.18 23.15
C ALA A 86 -0.89 8.17 24.20
N GLY A 87 -2.19 8.15 24.55
CA GLY A 87 -2.79 9.04 25.55
C GLY A 87 -2.77 10.54 25.18
N ARG A 88 -2.69 10.88 23.88
CA ARG A 88 -2.60 12.28 23.43
C ARG A 88 -3.75 12.65 22.49
N PRO A 89 -4.20 13.91 22.50
CA PRO A 89 -5.19 14.39 21.54
C PRO A 89 -4.60 14.37 20.10
N TYR A 90 -5.45 14.14 19.12
CA TYR A 90 -5.10 14.27 17.69
C TYR A 90 -6.22 15.03 16.99
N PRO A 91 -6.19 16.36 17.03
CA PRO A 91 -7.12 17.16 16.25
C PRO A 91 -6.84 16.95 14.75
N VAL A 92 -7.91 16.89 13.97
CA VAL A 92 -7.84 16.82 12.51
C VAL A 92 -8.47 18.08 11.97
N TRP A 93 -7.66 18.88 11.29
CA TRP A 93 -8.09 20.06 10.55
C TRP A 93 -8.17 19.69 9.07
N GLN A 94 -9.35 19.90 8.50
CA GLN A 94 -9.61 19.61 7.09
C GLN A 94 -10.71 20.51 6.56
N HIS A 95 -10.46 21.12 5.42
CA HIS A 95 -11.44 21.88 4.66
C HIS A 95 -11.34 21.45 3.19
N ASP A 96 -12.37 20.79 2.68
CA ASP A 96 -12.39 20.28 1.31
C ASP A 96 -12.80 21.38 0.34
N VAL A 97 -12.05 21.52 -0.74
CA VAL A 97 -12.26 22.52 -1.79
C VAL A 97 -12.29 21.82 -3.15
N SER A 98 -13.26 22.15 -4.00
CA SER A 98 -13.28 21.60 -5.35
C SER A 98 -12.05 22.04 -6.16
N LEU A 99 -11.58 21.16 -7.05
CA LEU A 99 -10.39 21.43 -7.88
C LEU A 99 -10.50 22.74 -8.68
N ALA A 100 -11.73 23.10 -9.09
CA ALA A 100 -12.00 24.35 -9.82
C ALA A 100 -11.82 25.61 -8.97
N LYS A 101 -11.93 25.49 -7.65
CA LYS A 101 -11.75 26.62 -6.70
C LYS A 101 -10.33 26.73 -6.17
N MET A 102 -9.42 25.81 -6.51
CA MET A 102 -8.00 25.88 -6.15
C MET A 102 -7.24 26.75 -7.16
N SER A 103 -6.15 27.36 -6.71
CA SER A 103 -5.16 27.96 -7.62
C SER A 103 -4.69 26.92 -8.64
N PRO A 104 -4.58 27.24 -9.94
CA PRO A 104 -4.11 26.30 -10.96
C PRO A 104 -2.65 25.86 -10.72
N HIS A 105 -1.93 26.55 -9.86
CA HIS A 105 -0.57 26.18 -9.48
C HIS A 105 -0.54 24.94 -8.56
N VAL A 106 -1.58 24.70 -7.78
CA VAL A 106 -1.65 23.57 -6.83
C VAL A 106 -1.60 22.21 -7.52
N PRO A 107 -2.54 21.87 -8.41
CA PRO A 107 -2.49 20.58 -9.12
C PRO A 107 -1.22 20.43 -9.95
N ARG A 108 -0.73 21.51 -10.59
CA ARG A 108 0.51 21.49 -11.37
C ARG A 108 1.74 21.18 -10.51
N ALA A 109 1.84 21.79 -9.33
CA ALA A 109 2.95 21.56 -8.40
C ALA A 109 2.97 20.14 -7.88
N VAL A 110 1.81 19.61 -7.49
CA VAL A 110 1.67 18.24 -6.94
C VAL A 110 1.95 17.20 -8.01
N VAL A 111 1.40 17.36 -9.21
CA VAL A 111 1.70 16.47 -10.34
C VAL A 111 3.20 16.52 -10.68
N ALA A 112 3.81 17.67 -10.74
CA ALA A 112 5.25 17.81 -10.99
C ALA A 112 6.13 17.19 -9.89
N ALA A 113 5.67 17.20 -8.63
CA ALA A 113 6.40 16.65 -7.49
C ALA A 113 6.30 15.12 -7.41
N GLU A 114 5.07 14.58 -7.51
CA GLU A 114 4.72 13.22 -7.14
C GLU A 114 4.55 12.28 -8.34
N ASP A 115 4.05 12.80 -9.48
CA ASP A 115 3.63 11.96 -10.60
C ASP A 115 3.63 12.78 -11.92
N GLY A 116 4.81 13.07 -12.43
CA GLY A 116 4.99 13.98 -13.58
C GLY A 116 4.25 13.56 -14.86
N ARG A 117 3.78 12.33 -14.95
CA ARG A 117 3.01 11.78 -16.07
C ARG A 117 1.59 11.38 -15.70
N PHE A 118 1.07 11.91 -14.61
CA PHE A 118 -0.25 11.58 -14.07
C PHE A 118 -1.36 11.54 -15.13
N TRP A 119 -1.37 12.51 -16.06
CA TRP A 119 -2.41 12.64 -17.07
C TRP A 119 -2.33 11.62 -18.22
N THR A 120 -1.22 10.89 -18.34
CA THR A 120 -0.92 10.04 -19.52
C THR A 120 -0.87 8.55 -19.23
N HIS A 121 -0.97 8.13 -17.96
CA HIS A 121 -1.01 6.73 -17.58
C HIS A 121 -2.35 6.37 -16.89
N SER A 122 -2.70 5.08 -16.86
CA SER A 122 -3.93 4.56 -16.23
C SER A 122 -3.62 3.97 -14.84
N GLY A 123 -3.12 4.81 -13.92
CA GLY A 123 -2.85 4.44 -12.53
C GLY A 123 -1.45 3.87 -12.26
N PHE A 124 -0.75 3.36 -13.28
CA PHE A 124 0.60 2.83 -13.18
C PHE A 124 1.54 3.53 -14.15
N ASP A 125 2.57 4.17 -13.63
CA ASP A 125 3.64 4.73 -14.45
C ASP A 125 4.74 3.68 -14.68
N LEU A 126 4.54 2.82 -15.70
CA LEU A 126 5.48 1.74 -16.01
C LEU A 126 6.86 2.25 -16.45
N LYS A 127 6.94 3.45 -17.03
CA LYS A 127 8.23 4.04 -17.44
C LYS A 127 9.01 4.47 -16.20
N GLU A 128 8.36 5.19 -15.27
CA GLU A 128 9.00 5.61 -14.02
C GLU A 128 9.36 4.41 -13.13
N MET A 129 8.50 3.38 -13.10
CA MET A 129 8.79 2.13 -12.39
C MET A 129 10.04 1.42 -12.94
N ARG A 130 10.24 1.40 -14.26
CA ARG A 130 11.45 0.84 -14.89
C ARG A 130 12.70 1.65 -14.56
N VAL A 131 12.60 2.99 -14.59
CA VAL A 131 13.71 3.89 -14.22
C VAL A 131 14.08 3.69 -12.76
N ALA A 132 13.12 3.65 -11.85
CA ALA A 132 13.34 3.42 -10.43
C ALA A 132 13.97 2.04 -10.16
N GLY A 133 13.51 1.00 -10.86
CA GLY A 133 14.07 -0.35 -10.76
C GLY A 133 15.53 -0.42 -11.22
N ARG A 134 15.87 0.20 -12.33
CA ARG A 134 17.28 0.29 -12.82
C ARG A 134 18.17 1.04 -11.84
N SER A 135 17.73 2.22 -11.38
CA SER A 135 18.47 3.01 -10.38
C SER A 135 18.73 2.23 -9.08
N ALA A 136 17.76 1.42 -8.64
CA ALA A 136 17.94 0.56 -7.47
C ALA A 136 18.93 -0.59 -7.73
N ALA A 137 18.92 -1.18 -8.93
CA ALA A 137 19.87 -2.23 -9.32
C ALA A 137 21.31 -1.70 -9.41
N ASP A 138 21.47 -0.43 -9.82
CA ASP A 138 22.76 0.27 -9.91
C ASP A 138 23.25 0.84 -8.54
N GLY A 139 22.61 0.43 -7.42
CA GLY A 139 22.98 0.89 -6.07
C GLY A 139 22.57 2.32 -5.77
N GLY A 140 21.79 2.94 -6.64
CA GLY A 140 21.27 4.30 -6.47
C GLY A 140 20.11 4.37 -5.46
N ARG A 141 19.81 5.59 -5.00
CA ARG A 141 18.68 5.83 -4.10
C ARG A 141 17.36 5.47 -4.79
N MET A 142 16.61 4.54 -4.21
CA MET A 142 15.30 4.16 -4.74
C MET A 142 14.36 5.38 -4.75
N ARG A 143 14.09 5.93 -5.93
CA ARG A 143 13.06 6.94 -6.12
C ARG A 143 11.69 6.31 -5.92
N GLY A 144 10.78 7.05 -5.28
CA GLY A 144 9.39 6.60 -5.16
C GLY A 144 8.74 6.55 -6.57
N ALA A 145 8.35 5.36 -7.00
CA ALA A 145 7.65 5.13 -8.27
C ALA A 145 6.13 4.97 -8.07
N SER A 146 5.58 5.44 -6.94
CA SER A 146 4.15 5.38 -6.65
C SER A 146 3.44 6.56 -7.29
N THR A 147 2.35 6.28 -8.01
CA THR A 147 1.51 7.31 -8.63
C THR A 147 0.57 7.99 -7.63
N ILE A 148 0.02 9.13 -8.00
CA ILE A 148 -1.02 9.84 -7.21
C ILE A 148 -2.20 8.91 -6.93
N THR A 149 -2.66 8.13 -7.90
CA THR A 149 -3.78 7.19 -7.73
C THR A 149 -3.45 6.13 -6.68
N GLN A 150 -2.27 5.53 -6.71
CA GLN A 150 -1.83 4.56 -5.71
C GLN A 150 -1.71 5.17 -4.32
N GLN A 151 -1.23 6.42 -4.23
CA GLN A 151 -1.16 7.16 -2.98
C GLN A 151 -2.55 7.49 -2.43
N LEU A 152 -3.51 7.84 -3.30
CA LEU A 152 -4.89 8.05 -2.89
C LEU A 152 -5.51 6.77 -2.34
N MET A 153 -5.37 5.62 -3.02
CA MET A 153 -5.88 4.33 -2.52
C MET A 153 -5.31 3.99 -1.15
N LYS A 154 -4.00 4.17 -0.96
CA LYS A 154 -3.35 4.04 0.34
C LYS A 154 -4.00 4.95 1.40
N ASN A 155 -4.27 6.21 1.08
CA ASN A 155 -4.84 7.15 2.04
C ASN A 155 -6.29 6.80 2.39
N LEU A 156 -7.11 6.47 1.41
CA LEU A 156 -8.53 6.18 1.61
C LEU A 156 -8.77 4.88 2.39
N PHE A 157 -8.13 3.80 1.98
CA PHE A 157 -8.45 2.43 2.42
C PHE A 157 -7.32 1.71 3.15
N GLY A 158 -6.11 2.26 3.10
CA GLY A 158 -4.92 1.66 3.67
C GLY A 158 -4.51 2.28 5.00
N CYS A 159 -3.24 2.06 5.31
CA CYS A 159 -2.57 2.63 6.47
C CYS A 159 -1.23 3.26 6.05
N ALA A 160 -0.69 4.12 6.90
CA ALA A 160 0.67 4.64 6.72
C ALA A 160 1.76 3.58 7.01
N CYS A 161 1.37 2.34 7.31
CA CYS A 161 2.26 1.21 7.60
C CYS A 161 2.99 0.73 6.34
N ARG A 162 4.19 0.17 6.54
CA ARG A 162 4.97 -0.48 5.48
C ARG A 162 4.68 -1.99 5.50
N ASN A 163 3.67 -2.43 4.76
CA ASN A 163 3.27 -3.82 4.67
C ASN A 163 3.14 -4.23 3.18
N PRO A 164 3.81 -5.29 2.71
CA PRO A 164 3.72 -5.75 1.32
C PRO A 164 2.30 -6.19 0.92
N VAL A 165 1.54 -6.81 1.83
CA VAL A 165 0.13 -7.21 1.58
C VAL A 165 -0.73 -5.99 1.28
N ARG A 166 -0.57 -4.91 2.06
CA ARG A 166 -1.23 -3.63 1.79
C ARG A 166 -0.86 -3.10 0.41
N LYS A 167 0.44 -3.17 0.03
CA LYS A 167 0.88 -2.68 -1.29
C LYS A 167 0.19 -3.42 -2.44
N VAL A 168 0.02 -4.74 -2.32
CA VAL A 168 -0.74 -5.53 -3.31
C VAL A 168 -2.18 -5.04 -3.38
N TYR A 169 -2.81 -4.80 -2.22
CA TYR A 169 -4.18 -4.32 -2.14
C TYR A 169 -4.35 -2.93 -2.78
N ASP A 170 -3.46 -1.97 -2.46
CA ASP A 170 -3.47 -0.64 -3.09
C ASP A 170 -3.37 -0.75 -4.63
N LEU A 171 -2.55 -1.68 -5.13
CA LEU A 171 -2.38 -1.91 -6.56
C LEU A 171 -3.65 -2.49 -7.21
N THR A 172 -4.38 -3.38 -6.55
CA THR A 172 -5.62 -3.96 -7.11
C THR A 172 -6.76 -2.94 -7.19
N LEU A 173 -6.82 -1.97 -6.27
CA LEU A 173 -7.84 -0.89 -6.30
C LEU A 173 -7.51 0.22 -7.31
N THR A 174 -6.26 0.37 -7.70
CA THR A 174 -5.82 1.45 -8.62
C THR A 174 -6.59 1.46 -9.94
N PRO A 175 -6.78 0.33 -10.67
CA PRO A 175 -7.56 0.33 -11.92
C PRO A 175 -9.03 0.69 -11.71
N ALA A 176 -9.64 0.20 -10.63
CA ALA A 176 -11.03 0.54 -10.28
C ALA A 176 -11.18 2.03 -10.01
N ALA A 177 -10.24 2.64 -9.28
CA ALA A 177 -10.24 4.08 -9.02
C ALA A 177 -10.12 4.91 -10.31
N GLU A 178 -9.23 4.53 -11.23
CA GLU A 178 -9.08 5.22 -12.52
C GLU A 178 -10.35 5.16 -13.37
N LEU A 179 -11.01 3.99 -13.40
CA LEU A 179 -12.24 3.78 -14.15
C LEU A 179 -13.43 4.54 -13.56
N ILE A 180 -13.58 4.50 -12.23
CA ILE A 180 -14.75 5.03 -11.52
C ILE A 180 -14.64 6.55 -11.33
N LEU A 181 -13.52 7.03 -10.83
CA LEU A 181 -13.33 8.43 -10.45
C LEU A 181 -12.86 9.29 -11.63
N GLY A 182 -11.96 8.77 -12.46
CA GLY A 182 -11.26 9.55 -13.48
C GLY A 182 -10.23 10.52 -12.91
N LYS A 183 -9.29 10.99 -13.74
CA LYS A 183 -8.12 11.79 -13.33
C LYS A 183 -8.44 13.04 -12.53
N ARG A 184 -9.43 13.81 -12.95
CA ARG A 184 -9.77 15.08 -12.27
C ARG A 184 -10.26 14.83 -10.85
N ARG A 185 -11.15 13.83 -10.65
CA ARG A 185 -11.68 13.49 -9.32
C ARG A 185 -10.62 12.83 -8.44
N ILE A 186 -9.76 11.97 -8.99
CA ILE A 186 -8.62 11.39 -8.27
C ILE A 186 -7.73 12.50 -7.72
N LEU A 187 -7.37 13.49 -8.54
CA LEU A 187 -6.49 14.58 -8.10
C LEU A 187 -7.20 15.48 -7.07
N GLU A 188 -8.47 15.78 -7.25
CA GLU A 188 -9.26 16.53 -6.30
C GLU A 188 -9.33 15.85 -4.93
N LEU A 189 -9.65 14.55 -4.90
CA LEU A 189 -9.67 13.78 -3.67
C LEU A 189 -8.28 13.70 -3.04
N TYR A 190 -7.24 13.46 -3.83
CA TYR A 190 -5.88 13.42 -3.33
C TYR A 190 -5.50 14.73 -2.63
N LEU A 191 -5.72 15.88 -3.25
CA LEU A 191 -5.38 17.18 -2.71
C LEU A 191 -6.15 17.51 -1.41
N ASN A 192 -7.36 16.97 -1.26
CA ASN A 192 -8.20 17.19 -0.07
C ASN A 192 -7.96 16.16 1.04
N GLN A 193 -7.50 14.94 0.71
CA GLN A 193 -7.46 13.84 1.68
C GLN A 193 -6.06 13.46 2.16
N VAL A 194 -5.00 13.93 1.50
CA VAL A 194 -3.63 13.62 1.92
C VAL A 194 -3.23 14.49 3.12
N GLU A 195 -2.37 13.91 3.98
CA GLU A 195 -1.76 14.62 5.12
C GLU A 195 -0.68 15.60 4.61
N TRP A 196 -0.75 16.86 5.01
CA TRP A 196 0.20 17.94 4.67
C TRP A 196 1.05 18.39 5.87
N GLY A 197 0.69 17.96 7.06
CA GLY A 197 1.33 18.22 8.33
C GLY A 197 0.70 17.37 9.40
N GLU A 198 1.20 17.38 10.62
CA GLU A 198 0.58 16.62 11.70
C GLU A 198 -0.84 17.10 11.98
N GLY A 199 -1.84 16.25 11.69
CA GLY A 199 -3.26 16.58 11.83
C GLY A 199 -3.82 17.53 10.76
N ILE A 200 -3.01 17.96 9.79
CA ILE A 200 -3.42 18.86 8.71
C ILE A 200 -3.71 18.05 7.47
N PHE A 201 -4.97 17.99 7.07
CA PHE A 201 -5.43 17.29 5.89
C PHE A 201 -6.07 18.28 4.90
N GLY A 202 -5.82 18.05 3.62
CA GLY A 202 -6.31 18.93 2.57
C GLY A 202 -5.45 20.17 2.35
N VAL A 203 -5.34 20.54 1.07
CA VAL A 203 -4.47 21.62 0.62
C VAL A 203 -4.93 23.01 1.07
N ASP A 204 -6.24 23.22 1.28
CA ASP A 204 -6.74 24.52 1.77
C ASP A 204 -6.33 24.76 3.22
N GLU A 205 -6.44 23.72 4.06
CA GLU A 205 -5.97 23.81 5.44
C GLU A 205 -4.45 23.99 5.51
N ALA A 206 -3.70 23.27 4.65
CA ALA A 206 -2.27 23.43 4.55
C ALA A 206 -1.87 24.87 4.11
N ALA A 207 -2.62 25.47 3.19
CA ALA A 207 -2.39 26.85 2.73
C ALA A 207 -2.62 27.87 3.86
N ARG A 208 -3.71 27.68 4.62
CA ARG A 208 -4.00 28.52 5.81
C ARG A 208 -2.93 28.38 6.88
N HIS A 209 -2.54 27.14 7.18
CA HIS A 209 -1.57 26.85 8.23
C HIS A 209 -0.17 27.42 7.91
N HIS A 210 0.31 27.25 6.68
CA HIS A 210 1.69 27.60 6.32
C HIS A 210 1.86 28.99 5.72
N TYR A 211 0.81 29.54 5.09
CA TYR A 211 0.90 30.78 4.33
C TYR A 211 -0.19 31.80 4.65
N HIS A 212 -1.14 31.46 5.53
CA HIS A 212 -2.25 32.34 5.95
C HIS A 212 -3.14 32.81 4.79
N VAL A 213 -3.24 31.97 3.73
CA VAL A 213 -4.09 32.24 2.55
C VAL A 213 -4.94 31.01 2.25
N SER A 214 -5.97 31.16 1.43
CA SER A 214 -6.76 30.03 0.93
C SER A 214 -6.03 29.28 -0.19
N ALA A 215 -6.46 28.03 -0.50
CA ALA A 215 -5.91 27.28 -1.63
C ALA A 215 -6.07 28.00 -2.98
N LYS A 216 -7.07 28.87 -3.13
CA LYS A 216 -7.31 29.69 -4.31
C LYS A 216 -6.22 30.75 -4.54
N GLU A 217 -5.69 31.29 -3.46
CA GLU A 217 -4.74 32.43 -3.47
C GLU A 217 -3.28 31.99 -3.53
N LEU A 218 -3.01 30.67 -3.46
CA LEU A 218 -1.64 30.16 -3.51
C LEU A 218 -0.93 30.58 -4.80
N SER A 219 0.18 31.28 -4.62
CA SER A 219 1.13 31.58 -5.70
C SER A 219 1.85 30.30 -6.18
N ARG A 220 2.48 30.36 -7.35
CA ARG A 220 3.27 29.27 -7.91
C ARG A 220 4.35 28.78 -6.94
N SER A 221 5.04 29.69 -6.26
CA SER A 221 6.11 29.36 -5.31
C SER A 221 5.56 28.71 -4.03
N GLN A 222 4.44 29.18 -3.52
CA GLN A 222 3.78 28.62 -2.35
C GLN A 222 3.21 27.22 -2.64
N ALA A 223 2.56 27.04 -3.78
CA ALA A 223 2.07 25.72 -4.23
C ALA A 223 3.21 24.69 -4.35
N ALA A 224 4.36 25.08 -4.92
CA ALA A 224 5.56 24.23 -4.96
C ALA A 224 6.14 23.96 -3.56
N GLY A 225 6.04 24.93 -2.64
CA GLY A 225 6.43 24.78 -1.24
C GLY A 225 5.58 23.73 -0.51
N LEU A 226 4.25 23.79 -0.69
CA LEU A 226 3.36 22.77 -0.14
C LEU A 226 3.63 21.39 -0.77
N ALA A 227 3.72 21.30 -2.08
CA ALA A 227 4.01 20.02 -2.75
C ALA A 227 5.34 19.39 -2.26
N ALA A 228 6.30 20.20 -1.83
CA ALA A 228 7.56 19.71 -1.28
C ALA A 228 7.41 19.04 0.11
N LEU A 229 6.29 19.21 0.79
CA LEU A 229 6.02 18.57 2.09
C LEU A 229 5.64 17.11 1.94
N LEU A 230 4.93 16.73 0.85
CA LEU A 230 4.26 15.45 0.65
C LEU A 230 5.12 14.19 0.91
N PRO A 231 6.41 14.14 0.56
CA PRO A 231 7.23 12.96 0.85
C PRO A 231 7.39 12.64 2.35
N ASN A 232 7.27 13.63 3.22
CA ASN A 232 7.32 13.45 4.68
C ASN A 232 6.64 14.63 5.40
N PRO A 233 5.31 14.74 5.35
CA PRO A 233 4.58 15.94 5.76
C PRO A 233 4.70 16.27 7.24
N ARG A 234 4.97 15.27 8.09
CA ARG A 234 5.12 15.46 9.54
C ARG A 234 6.49 15.98 9.97
N ARG A 235 7.49 15.97 9.05
CA ARG A 235 8.87 16.43 9.34
C ARG A 235 9.30 17.59 8.45
N ARG A 236 8.61 17.78 7.33
CA ARG A 236 8.94 18.84 6.38
C ARG A 236 8.11 20.09 6.64
N THR A 237 8.75 21.24 6.46
CA THR A 237 8.12 22.55 6.49
C THR A 237 8.55 23.33 5.24
N PRO A 238 7.84 24.39 4.83
CA PRO A 238 8.29 25.21 3.72
C PRO A 238 9.70 25.79 3.91
N ALA A 239 10.12 26.01 5.15
CA ALA A 239 11.44 26.53 5.49
C ALA A 239 12.57 25.52 5.19
N ASN A 240 12.36 24.22 5.46
CA ASN A 240 13.40 23.19 5.31
C ASN A 240 13.37 22.43 3.96
N THR A 241 12.53 22.87 3.00
CA THR A 241 12.34 22.20 1.70
C THR A 241 12.77 23.07 0.51
N GLY A 242 13.58 24.11 0.74
CA GLY A 242 13.92 25.11 -0.28
C GLY A 242 14.56 24.55 -1.57
N GLU A 243 15.44 23.55 -1.45
CA GLU A 243 16.05 22.90 -2.61
C GLU A 243 15.02 22.09 -3.42
N TYR A 244 14.24 21.24 -2.75
CA TYR A 244 13.22 20.44 -3.41
C TYR A 244 12.11 21.30 -4.01
N ARG A 245 11.72 22.41 -3.36
CA ARG A 245 10.82 23.40 -3.93
C ARG A 245 11.35 23.98 -5.25
N ARG A 246 12.64 24.32 -5.32
CA ARG A 246 13.27 24.80 -6.57
C ARG A 246 13.23 23.76 -7.67
N ASP A 247 13.44 22.47 -7.33
CA ASP A 247 13.33 21.39 -8.28
C ASP A 247 11.89 21.24 -8.83
N ILE A 248 10.89 21.29 -7.97
CA ILE A 248 9.47 21.25 -8.36
C ILE A 248 9.17 22.42 -9.32
N LEU A 249 9.62 23.63 -9.00
CA LEU A 249 9.43 24.80 -9.86
C LEU A 249 10.07 24.62 -11.25
N ARG A 250 11.24 23.97 -11.33
CA ARG A 250 11.88 23.61 -12.62
C ARG A 250 11.02 22.62 -13.41
N ARG A 251 10.49 21.56 -12.72
CA ARG A 251 9.61 20.57 -13.36
C ARG A 251 8.30 21.18 -13.85
N MET A 252 7.69 22.07 -13.07
CA MET A 252 6.47 22.80 -13.48
C MET A 252 6.68 23.61 -14.76
N ARG A 253 7.87 24.21 -14.95
CA ARG A 253 8.21 24.93 -16.19
C ARG A 253 8.32 24.02 -17.40
N ARG A 254 8.88 22.80 -17.24
CA ARG A 254 9.04 21.82 -18.33
C ARG A 254 7.73 21.19 -18.76
N ASN A 255 6.78 21.08 -17.87
CA ASN A 255 5.49 20.41 -18.11
C ASN A 255 4.39 21.39 -18.56
N GLY A 256 4.72 22.54 -19.11
CA GLY A 256 3.75 23.48 -19.67
C GLY A 256 3.09 24.36 -18.61
N GLY A 257 3.86 24.91 -17.73
CA GLY A 257 3.44 25.92 -16.77
C GLY A 257 3.47 27.31 -17.36
#